data_5dd3ee4ca3dfd269c53672511c8bc098
#
_entry.id   5dd3ee4ca3dfd269c53672511c8bc098
#
_cell.length_a   1.000
_cell.length_b   1.000
_cell.length_c   1.000
_cell.angle_alpha   90.00
_cell.angle_beta   90.00
_cell.angle_gamma   90.00
#
_symmetry.space_group_name_H-M   'P 1'
#
loop_
_entity.id
_entity.type
_entity.pdbx_description
1 polymer ?
#
loop_
_entity_poly.entity_id
_entity_poly.type
_entity_poly.pdbx_seq_one_letter_code
_entity_poly.pdbx_strand_id
1 'polypeptide(L)'
;KNLMFGFNHRFHPAIEKSKKLINTKRFGKVISLRGVYGKSGGIDFKNSWRNKKSISGGGILLDQGIHMIDIFRFLCGDFEKVKCFRSNNFWKFNIEDNAFLILKNKKNQIASLHSSSTLWRHTFRIDVTLEKGYFLIEGLLSKTGSYGQEKITFAPRQFENTTKALGNPTETVIYYDTDNSWINEVKT
;
A
#
# COMPACT_ATOMS: atom_id res chain seq x y z
N LYS A 1 31.32 3.53 4.52
CA LYS A 1 30.11 4.39 4.50
C LYS A 1 28.94 3.48 4.10
N ASN A 2 27.88 3.46 4.90
CA ASN A 2 26.68 2.70 4.60
C ASN A 2 25.69 3.61 3.85
N LEU A 3 25.02 3.07 2.81
CA LEU A 3 23.95 3.74 2.08
C LEU A 3 22.65 3.00 2.35
N MET A 4 21.62 3.73 2.74
CA MET A 4 20.27 3.20 2.92
C MET A 4 19.30 3.96 2.01
N PHE A 5 18.42 3.21 1.33
CA PHE A 5 17.29 3.80 0.62
C PHE A 5 16.10 3.92 1.58
N GLY A 6 15.50 5.11 1.64
CA GLY A 6 14.38 5.38 2.52
C GLY A 6 13.07 4.78 2.03
N PHE A 7 12.37 4.07 2.95
CA PHE A 7 11.03 3.52 2.74
C PHE A 7 10.17 3.82 3.98
N ASN A 8 9.96 5.12 4.25
CA ASN A 8 9.24 5.59 5.45
C ASN A 8 7.86 4.97 5.62
N HIS A 9 7.20 4.54 4.54
CA HIS A 9 5.84 3.97 4.61
C HIS A 9 5.75 2.71 5.49
N ARG A 10 6.83 1.95 5.69
CA ARG A 10 6.87 0.82 6.64
C ARG A 10 6.60 1.25 8.07
N PHE A 11 6.95 2.49 8.41
CA PHE A 11 6.90 3.04 9.76
C PHE A 11 5.61 3.83 10.03
N HIS A 12 4.67 3.85 9.09
CA HIS A 12 3.33 4.34 9.33
C HIS A 12 2.61 3.45 10.36
N PRO A 13 1.88 4.03 11.32
CA PRO A 13 1.36 3.29 12.46
C PRO A 13 0.38 2.17 12.08
N ALA A 14 -0.44 2.35 11.04
CA ALA A 14 -1.32 1.29 10.56
C ALA A 14 -0.53 0.11 9.93
N ILE A 15 0.57 0.40 9.23
CA ILE A 15 1.46 -0.62 8.64
C ILE A 15 2.20 -1.39 9.74
N GLU A 16 2.78 -0.69 10.71
CA GLU A 16 3.41 -1.33 11.86
C GLU A 16 2.43 -2.20 12.65
N LYS A 17 1.19 -1.69 12.87
CA LYS A 17 0.14 -2.45 13.54
C LYS A 17 -0.21 -3.73 12.80
N SER A 18 -0.35 -3.65 11.47
CA SER A 18 -0.65 -4.83 10.65
C SER A 18 0.48 -5.87 10.74
N LYS A 19 1.75 -5.44 10.71
CA LYS A 19 2.89 -6.34 10.87
C LYS A 19 2.91 -7.00 12.26
N LYS A 20 2.63 -6.24 13.31
CA LYS A 20 2.51 -6.77 14.68
C LYS A 20 1.40 -7.81 14.76
N LEU A 21 0.22 -7.56 14.18
CA LEU A 21 -0.90 -8.50 14.15
C LEU A 21 -0.57 -9.78 13.37
N ILE A 22 0.12 -9.69 12.23
CA ILE A 22 0.60 -10.86 11.45
C ILE A 22 1.56 -11.71 12.32
N ASN A 23 2.49 -11.07 13.02
CA ASN A 23 3.49 -11.76 13.85
C ASN A 23 2.87 -12.50 15.05
N THR A 24 1.71 -12.08 15.55
CA THR A 24 0.98 -12.84 16.60
C THR A 24 0.45 -14.18 16.13
N LYS A 25 0.39 -14.40 14.81
CA LYS A 25 -0.21 -15.61 14.17
C LYS A 25 -1.71 -15.80 14.48
N ARG A 26 -2.35 -14.89 15.23
CA ARG A 26 -3.78 -14.97 15.60
C ARG A 26 -4.69 -15.08 14.38
N PHE A 27 -4.35 -14.35 13.30
CA PHE A 27 -5.12 -14.34 12.07
C PHE A 27 -4.63 -15.36 11.03
N GLY A 28 -3.67 -16.22 11.39
CA GLY A 28 -3.07 -17.18 10.47
C GLY A 28 -2.10 -16.53 9.47
N LYS A 29 -1.84 -17.22 8.37
CA LYS A 29 -0.92 -16.74 7.32
C LYS A 29 -1.61 -15.74 6.41
N VAL A 30 -0.86 -14.82 5.82
CA VAL A 30 -1.33 -13.98 4.71
C VAL A 30 -1.61 -14.86 3.51
N ILE A 31 -2.77 -14.68 2.88
CA ILE A 31 -3.18 -15.35 1.64
C ILE A 31 -2.90 -14.44 0.46
N SER A 32 -3.40 -13.20 0.52
CA SER A 32 -3.26 -12.23 -0.55
C SER A 32 -3.23 -10.79 -0.04
N LEU A 33 -2.70 -9.90 -0.88
CA LEU A 33 -2.64 -8.46 -0.67
C LEU A 33 -3.21 -7.75 -1.91
N ARG A 34 -3.91 -6.66 -1.67
CA ARG A 34 -4.34 -5.75 -2.74
C ARG A 34 -4.03 -4.34 -2.32
N GLY A 35 -3.34 -3.58 -3.16
CA GLY A 35 -2.99 -2.20 -2.88
C GLY A 35 -3.43 -1.24 -3.97
N VAL A 36 -3.85 -0.06 -3.54
CA VAL A 36 -4.08 1.09 -4.41
C VAL A 36 -3.33 2.27 -3.82
N TYR A 37 -2.44 2.86 -4.61
CA TYR A 37 -1.75 4.08 -4.22
C TYR A 37 -1.76 5.06 -5.37
N GLY A 38 -2.55 6.12 -5.23
CA GLY A 38 -2.72 7.06 -6.32
C GLY A 38 -3.07 8.47 -5.89
N LYS A 39 -2.74 9.37 -6.79
CA LYS A 39 -2.96 10.83 -6.67
C LYS A 39 -3.49 11.40 -7.98
N SER A 40 -3.95 12.65 -7.95
CA SER A 40 -4.43 13.37 -9.13
C SER A 40 -3.33 14.11 -9.93
N GLY A 41 -2.09 14.09 -9.43
CA GLY A 41 -0.99 14.88 -9.99
C GLY A 41 -0.84 16.26 -9.35
N GLY A 42 -1.90 17.05 -9.22
CA GLY A 42 -1.86 18.41 -8.64
C GLY A 42 -1.67 19.53 -9.70
N ILE A 43 -1.74 20.79 -9.26
CA ILE A 43 -1.79 21.98 -10.12
C ILE A 43 -0.54 22.10 -11.00
N ASP A 44 0.66 21.99 -10.40
CA ASP A 44 1.93 22.12 -11.12
C ASP A 44 2.52 20.78 -11.57
N PHE A 45 1.72 19.73 -11.62
CA PHE A 45 2.21 18.39 -11.90
C PHE A 45 2.93 18.29 -13.24
N LYS A 46 2.43 19.00 -14.27
CA LYS A 46 3.03 19.02 -15.62
C LYS A 46 4.49 19.47 -15.61
N ASN A 47 4.85 20.42 -14.74
CA ASN A 47 6.18 21.01 -14.66
C ASN A 47 7.09 20.26 -13.67
N SER A 48 6.58 19.29 -12.96
CA SER A 48 7.36 18.55 -11.96
C SER A 48 8.53 17.79 -12.60
N TRP A 49 9.69 17.84 -11.94
CA TRP A 49 10.85 17.03 -12.32
C TRP A 49 10.55 15.53 -12.33
N ARG A 50 9.59 15.10 -11.53
CA ARG A 50 9.12 13.71 -11.46
C ARG A 50 8.55 13.21 -12.80
N ASN A 51 8.12 14.11 -13.67
CA ASN A 51 7.58 13.79 -14.99
C ASN A 51 8.64 13.81 -16.11
N LYS A 52 9.90 14.12 -15.75
CA LYS A 52 11.04 14.13 -16.68
C LYS A 52 11.80 12.82 -16.53
N LYS A 53 11.62 11.86 -17.44
CA LYS A 53 12.23 10.52 -17.38
C LYS A 53 13.75 10.55 -17.15
N SER A 54 14.46 11.52 -17.74
CA SER A 54 15.92 11.67 -17.58
C SER A 54 16.35 12.04 -16.15
N ILE A 55 15.43 12.55 -15.34
CA ILE A 55 15.68 12.94 -13.95
C ILE A 55 15.09 11.92 -12.98
N SER A 56 13.81 11.55 -13.18
CA SER A 56 13.07 10.66 -12.28
C SER A 56 13.37 9.18 -12.51
N GLY A 57 13.83 8.79 -13.69
CA GLY A 57 14.06 7.39 -14.07
C GLY A 57 12.79 6.62 -14.43
N GLY A 58 11.63 7.00 -13.92
CA GLY A 58 10.34 6.33 -14.17
C GLY A 58 9.15 7.19 -13.79
N GLY A 59 7.95 6.65 -13.93
CA GLY A 59 6.70 7.33 -13.64
C GLY A 59 6.13 7.01 -12.26
N ILE A 60 4.80 6.92 -12.18
CA ILE A 60 4.08 6.77 -10.91
C ILE A 60 4.41 5.46 -10.18
N LEU A 61 4.80 4.41 -10.92
CA LEU A 61 5.22 3.16 -10.32
C LEU A 61 6.49 3.34 -9.50
N LEU A 62 7.46 4.09 -10.01
CA LEU A 62 8.71 4.38 -9.31
C LEU A 62 8.53 5.44 -8.22
N ASP A 63 7.65 6.44 -8.42
CA ASP A 63 7.41 7.53 -7.45
C ASP A 63 6.61 7.05 -6.23
N GLN A 64 5.53 6.30 -6.43
CA GLN A 64 4.64 5.85 -5.37
C GLN A 64 4.52 4.33 -5.25
N GLY A 65 4.42 3.64 -6.38
CA GLY A 65 4.21 2.19 -6.38
C GLY A 65 5.32 1.40 -5.69
N ILE A 66 6.55 1.91 -5.71
CA ILE A 66 7.68 1.27 -5.04
C ILE A 66 7.50 1.18 -3.51
N HIS A 67 6.88 2.19 -2.89
CA HIS A 67 6.55 2.14 -1.46
C HIS A 67 5.53 1.05 -1.15
N MET A 68 4.55 0.85 -2.04
CA MET A 68 3.55 -0.20 -1.88
C MET A 68 4.16 -1.60 -2.05
N ILE A 69 5.05 -1.77 -3.03
CA ILE A 69 5.80 -3.03 -3.23
C ILE A 69 6.65 -3.32 -2.00
N ASP A 70 7.27 -2.31 -1.43
CA ASP A 70 8.06 -2.41 -0.21
C ASP A 70 7.21 -2.87 0.98
N ILE A 71 6.02 -2.28 1.18
CA ILE A 71 5.07 -2.72 2.21
C ILE A 71 4.66 -4.18 1.97
N PHE A 72 4.36 -4.58 0.73
CA PHE A 72 4.00 -5.96 0.44
C PHE A 72 5.13 -6.92 0.83
N ARG A 73 6.39 -6.59 0.48
CA ARG A 73 7.55 -7.36 0.90
C ARG A 73 7.72 -7.40 2.42
N PHE A 74 7.48 -6.28 3.08
CA PHE A 74 7.51 -6.18 4.54
C PHE A 74 6.49 -7.10 5.22
N LEU A 75 5.28 -7.22 4.65
CA LEU A 75 4.19 -8.01 5.23
C LEU A 75 4.31 -9.51 4.93
N CYS A 76 4.73 -9.92 3.73
CA CYS A 76 4.70 -11.32 3.31
C CYS A 76 6.00 -11.88 2.70
N GLY A 77 7.06 -11.06 2.62
CA GLY A 77 8.37 -11.47 2.06
C GLY A 77 8.51 -11.22 0.57
N ASP A 78 9.63 -11.67 0.00
CA ASP A 78 10.01 -11.38 -1.38
C ASP A 78 9.12 -12.06 -2.43
N PHE A 79 8.97 -11.39 -3.57
CA PHE A 79 8.23 -11.88 -4.74
C PHE A 79 9.21 -12.35 -5.82
N GLU A 80 8.85 -13.43 -6.54
CA GLU A 80 9.65 -14.02 -7.61
C GLU A 80 9.09 -13.75 -9.00
N LYS A 81 7.75 -13.63 -9.09
CA LYS A 81 7.06 -13.46 -10.35
C LYS A 81 6.29 -12.15 -10.36
N VAL A 82 6.41 -11.43 -11.48
CA VAL A 82 5.71 -10.18 -11.71
C VAL A 82 5.12 -10.14 -13.12
N LYS A 83 3.87 -9.66 -13.20
CA LYS A 83 3.23 -9.21 -14.43
C LYS A 83 2.81 -7.77 -14.24
N CYS A 84 3.09 -6.92 -15.22
CA CYS A 84 2.82 -5.49 -15.13
C CYS A 84 2.27 -4.97 -16.45
N PHE A 85 1.17 -4.23 -16.38
CA PHE A 85 0.66 -3.39 -17.46
C PHE A 85 0.80 -1.92 -17.06
N ARG A 86 1.31 -1.12 -17.99
CA ARG A 86 1.51 0.32 -17.80
C ARG A 86 0.79 1.08 -18.88
N SER A 87 0.26 2.24 -18.56
CA SER A 87 -0.33 3.15 -19.52
C SER A 87 0.09 4.59 -19.28
N ASN A 88 -0.08 5.42 -20.30
CA ASN A 88 0.15 6.85 -20.27
C ASN A 88 -0.94 7.53 -21.12
N ASN A 89 -2.18 7.40 -20.65
CA ASN A 89 -3.34 7.78 -21.44
C ASN A 89 -3.78 9.23 -21.19
N PHE A 90 -3.51 9.77 -20.01
CA PHE A 90 -3.99 11.08 -19.62
C PHE A 90 -2.90 12.17 -19.71
N TRP A 91 -1.80 12.00 -18.97
CA TRP A 91 -0.77 13.02 -18.88
C TRP A 91 0.10 13.16 -20.13
N LYS A 92 0.22 12.09 -20.93
CA LYS A 92 1.01 12.03 -22.17
C LYS A 92 2.51 12.35 -21.98
N PHE A 93 3.07 12.09 -20.79
CA PHE A 93 4.51 12.18 -20.54
C PHE A 93 5.26 10.96 -21.10
N ASN A 94 6.58 11.01 -21.17
CA ASN A 94 7.40 9.85 -21.56
C ASN A 94 7.64 8.89 -20.37
N ILE A 95 6.64 8.76 -19.49
CA ILE A 95 6.59 7.88 -18.31
C ILE A 95 5.15 7.43 -18.10
N GLU A 96 4.96 6.35 -17.36
CA GLU A 96 3.61 5.85 -17.08
C GLU A 96 2.86 6.74 -16.05
N ASP A 97 1.57 6.95 -16.32
CA ASP A 97 0.63 7.59 -15.39
C ASP A 97 -0.23 6.58 -14.62
N ASN A 98 -0.25 5.34 -15.07
CA ASN A 98 -0.89 4.20 -14.44
C ASN A 98 -0.04 2.94 -14.59
N ALA A 99 -0.01 2.14 -13.52
CA ALA A 99 0.62 0.83 -13.50
C ALA A 99 -0.21 -0.17 -12.69
N PHE A 100 -0.50 -1.32 -13.29
CA PHE A 100 -1.19 -2.45 -12.68
C PHE A 100 -0.26 -3.63 -12.60
N LEU A 101 -0.05 -4.16 -11.40
CA LEU A 101 0.89 -5.25 -11.16
C LEU A 101 0.20 -6.42 -10.47
N ILE A 102 0.64 -7.62 -10.84
CA ILE A 102 0.38 -8.86 -10.10
C ILE A 102 1.72 -9.47 -9.73
N LEU A 103 1.91 -9.72 -8.44
CA LEU A 103 3.12 -10.26 -7.85
C LEU A 103 2.81 -11.61 -7.19
N LYS A 104 3.74 -12.57 -7.29
CA LYS A 104 3.60 -13.90 -6.65
C LYS A 104 4.91 -14.31 -6.01
N ASN A 105 4.84 -14.83 -4.79
CA ASN A 105 6.00 -15.31 -4.03
C ASN A 105 6.10 -16.85 -4.01
N LYS A 106 7.19 -17.38 -3.43
CA LYS A 106 7.44 -18.84 -3.26
C LYS A 106 6.36 -19.56 -2.46
N LYS A 107 5.67 -18.84 -1.58
CA LYS A 107 4.59 -19.39 -0.75
C LYS A 107 3.23 -19.37 -1.43
N ASN A 108 3.18 -19.10 -2.75
CA ASN A 108 1.97 -18.90 -3.54
C ASN A 108 1.07 -17.73 -3.10
N GLN A 109 1.56 -16.82 -2.26
CA GLN A 109 0.85 -15.60 -1.91
C GLN A 109 0.87 -14.64 -3.10
N ILE A 110 -0.26 -13.98 -3.35
CA ILE A 110 -0.43 -13.06 -4.47
C ILE A 110 -0.65 -11.66 -3.93
N ALA A 111 0.02 -10.68 -4.53
CA ALA A 111 -0.26 -9.28 -4.31
C ALA A 111 -0.64 -8.60 -5.63
N SER A 112 -1.63 -7.71 -5.59
CA SER A 112 -1.98 -6.84 -6.70
C SER A 112 -1.81 -5.39 -6.32
N LEU A 113 -1.31 -4.58 -7.25
CA LEU A 113 -1.10 -3.15 -7.06
C LEU A 113 -1.68 -2.37 -8.24
N HIS A 114 -2.42 -1.31 -7.93
CA HIS A 114 -2.70 -0.20 -8.84
C HIS A 114 -2.00 1.05 -8.33
N SER A 115 -1.00 1.53 -9.07
CA SER A 115 -0.34 2.82 -8.83
C SER A 115 -0.75 3.81 -9.92
N SER A 116 -1.18 5.03 -9.53
CA SER A 116 -1.79 5.97 -10.47
C SER A 116 -1.55 7.44 -10.13
N SER A 117 -1.32 8.26 -11.15
CA SER A 117 -1.36 9.73 -11.08
C SER A 117 -2.65 10.31 -11.69
N THR A 118 -3.67 9.47 -11.87
CA THR A 118 -4.98 9.86 -12.41
C THR A 118 -6.14 9.49 -11.50
N LEU A 119 -5.87 9.23 -10.23
CA LEU A 119 -6.93 9.09 -9.24
C LEU A 119 -7.27 10.47 -8.67
N TRP A 120 -8.38 11.05 -9.15
CA TRP A 120 -8.82 12.39 -8.75
C TRP A 120 -9.13 12.49 -7.26
N ARG A 121 -9.58 11.42 -6.65
CA ARG A 121 -9.55 11.23 -5.20
C ARG A 121 -8.27 10.50 -4.83
N HIS A 122 -7.37 11.18 -4.11
CA HIS A 122 -6.14 10.55 -3.61
C HIS A 122 -6.50 9.34 -2.76
N THR A 123 -5.87 8.24 -3.03
CA THR A 123 -6.19 6.96 -2.40
C THR A 123 -4.91 6.27 -1.95
N PHE A 124 -4.87 5.90 -0.68
CA PHE A 124 -3.96 4.90 -0.15
C PHE A 124 -4.79 3.83 0.54
N ARG A 125 -4.72 2.62 0.02
CA ARG A 125 -5.49 1.50 0.55
C ARG A 125 -4.73 0.20 0.37
N ILE A 126 -4.76 -0.64 1.41
CA ILE A 126 -4.24 -2.00 1.38
C ILE A 126 -5.27 -2.94 2.01
N ASP A 127 -5.72 -3.92 1.25
CA ASP A 127 -6.52 -5.04 1.72
C ASP A 127 -5.57 -6.22 1.95
N VAL A 128 -5.57 -6.80 3.15
CA VAL A 128 -4.78 -7.98 3.51
C VAL A 128 -5.73 -9.09 3.90
N THR A 129 -5.78 -10.15 3.10
CA THR A 129 -6.56 -11.36 3.40
C THR A 129 -5.67 -12.37 4.12
N LEU A 130 -6.14 -12.88 5.25
CA LEU A 130 -5.47 -13.90 6.05
C LEU A 130 -6.34 -15.14 6.22
N GLU A 131 -5.74 -16.26 6.63
CA GLU A 131 -6.47 -17.52 6.82
C GLU A 131 -7.65 -17.41 7.79
N LYS A 132 -7.54 -16.55 8.80
CA LYS A 132 -8.53 -16.42 9.88
C LYS A 132 -9.11 -15.01 10.04
N GLY A 133 -8.96 -14.14 9.03
CA GLY A 133 -9.47 -12.77 9.09
C GLY A 133 -8.93 -11.89 7.98
N TYR A 134 -9.08 -10.59 8.15
CA TYR A 134 -8.58 -9.60 7.21
C TYR A 134 -8.16 -8.31 7.92
N PHE A 135 -7.31 -7.53 7.24
CA PHE A 135 -6.99 -6.15 7.59
C PHE A 135 -7.28 -5.28 6.38
N LEU A 136 -7.79 -4.10 6.66
CA LEU A 136 -7.98 -3.03 5.71
C LEU A 136 -7.26 -1.79 6.26
N ILE A 137 -6.27 -1.31 5.52
CA ILE A 137 -5.54 -0.09 5.84
C ILE A 137 -6.00 0.98 4.85
N GLU A 138 -6.47 2.11 5.35
CA GLU A 138 -6.96 3.22 4.53
C GLU A 138 -6.41 4.53 5.04
N GLY A 139 -6.20 5.46 4.10
CA GLY A 139 -5.58 6.74 4.39
C GLY A 139 -4.08 6.64 4.63
N LEU A 140 -3.43 7.76 4.57
CA LEU A 140 -1.99 7.88 4.83
C LEU A 140 -1.74 9.26 5.44
N LEU A 141 -1.19 9.29 6.63
CA LEU A 141 -0.78 10.53 7.26
C LEU A 141 0.26 11.23 6.37
N SER A 142 -0.04 12.43 5.96
CA SER A 142 0.82 13.24 5.14
C SER A 142 0.63 14.73 5.48
N LYS A 143 1.63 15.56 5.20
CA LYS A 143 1.56 17.00 5.46
C LYS A 143 0.35 17.68 4.80
N THR A 144 -0.11 17.17 3.66
CA THR A 144 -1.23 17.73 2.91
C THR A 144 -2.60 17.20 3.37
N GLY A 145 -2.64 16.11 4.15
CA GLY A 145 -3.89 15.43 4.53
C GLY A 145 -4.67 14.83 3.34
N SER A 146 -4.11 14.85 2.13
CA SER A 146 -4.84 14.56 0.89
C SER A 146 -5.30 13.10 0.75
N TYR A 147 -4.69 12.17 1.49
CA TYR A 147 -5.07 10.76 1.52
C TYR A 147 -6.09 10.42 2.63
N GLY A 148 -6.51 11.43 3.41
CA GLY A 148 -7.40 11.25 4.55
C GLY A 148 -6.68 10.71 5.79
N GLN A 149 -7.46 10.51 6.85
CA GLN A 149 -6.97 10.00 8.12
C GLN A 149 -6.53 8.54 7.97
N GLU A 150 -5.38 8.21 8.52
CA GLU A 150 -4.87 6.86 8.51
C GLU A 150 -5.61 5.99 9.52
N LYS A 151 -6.04 4.80 9.09
CA LYS A 151 -6.70 3.83 9.95
C LYS A 151 -6.38 2.41 9.54
N ILE A 152 -6.51 1.50 10.50
CA ILE A 152 -6.58 0.08 10.26
C ILE A 152 -7.92 -0.47 10.76
N THR A 153 -8.60 -1.19 9.89
CA THR A 153 -9.79 -1.98 10.22
C THR A 153 -9.43 -3.45 10.17
N PHE A 154 -9.86 -4.25 11.14
CA PHE A 154 -9.62 -5.69 11.11
C PHE A 154 -10.73 -6.47 11.82
N ALA A 155 -10.94 -7.68 11.34
CA ALA A 155 -11.87 -8.63 11.96
C ALA A 155 -11.40 -10.07 11.73
N PRO A 156 -11.73 -11.00 12.66
CA PRO A 156 -11.66 -12.42 12.38
C PRO A 156 -12.71 -12.79 11.32
N ARG A 157 -12.40 -13.81 10.49
CA ARG A 157 -13.40 -14.38 9.62
C ARG A 157 -14.51 -15.02 10.46
N GLN A 158 -15.75 -14.87 9.99
CA GLN A 158 -16.87 -15.55 10.60
C GLN A 158 -16.99 -16.95 9.99
N PHE A 159 -17.04 -17.97 10.84
CA PHE A 159 -17.40 -19.33 10.47
C PHE A 159 -18.57 -19.81 11.30
N GLU A 160 -19.41 -20.60 10.63
CA GLU A 160 -20.24 -21.65 11.19
C GLU A 160 -20.85 -21.32 12.56
N ASN A 161 -22.09 -21.32 12.75
CA ASN A 161 -22.87 -21.09 13.96
C ASN A 161 -23.22 -19.62 14.31
N THR A 162 -22.96 -18.65 13.45
CA THR A 162 -23.58 -17.35 13.63
C THR A 162 -24.76 -17.20 12.70
N THR A 163 -25.95 -17.10 13.26
CA THR A 163 -27.20 -16.80 12.54
C THR A 163 -27.19 -15.40 11.91
N LYS A 164 -26.11 -14.63 12.02
CA LYS A 164 -25.98 -13.26 11.54
C LYS A 164 -24.98 -13.18 10.38
N ALA A 165 -25.44 -12.55 9.32
CA ALA A 165 -24.75 -12.04 8.14
C ALA A 165 -23.30 -12.50 7.97
N LEU A 166 -23.08 -13.70 7.42
CA LEU A 166 -21.79 -14.12 6.90
C LEU A 166 -21.28 -13.04 5.92
N GLY A 167 -20.03 -12.64 6.08
CA GLY A 167 -19.42 -11.61 5.23
C GLY A 167 -19.57 -10.16 5.74
N ASN A 168 -20.25 -9.95 6.86
CA ASN A 168 -20.31 -8.66 7.55
C ASN A 168 -19.92 -8.80 9.03
N PRO A 169 -18.65 -9.06 9.34
CA PRO A 169 -18.19 -9.27 10.72
C PRO A 169 -18.19 -7.96 11.53
N THR A 170 -18.23 -8.09 12.85
CA THR A 170 -17.95 -6.96 13.73
C THR A 170 -16.48 -6.57 13.59
N GLU A 171 -16.23 -5.36 13.15
CA GLU A 171 -14.90 -4.82 12.89
C GLU A 171 -14.35 -4.05 14.09
N THR A 172 -13.03 -4.15 14.27
CA THR A 172 -12.28 -3.22 15.11
C THR A 172 -11.61 -2.20 14.22
N VAL A 173 -11.82 -0.91 14.50
CA VAL A 173 -11.20 0.20 13.75
C VAL A 173 -10.30 0.98 14.70
N ILE A 174 -9.05 1.24 14.27
CA ILE A 174 -8.10 2.10 14.98
C ILE A 174 -7.71 3.23 14.05
N TYR A 175 -7.91 4.44 14.50
CA TYR A 175 -7.52 5.67 13.81
C TYR A 175 -6.18 6.17 14.34
N TYR A 176 -5.40 6.79 13.47
CA TYR A 176 -4.13 7.42 13.79
C TYR A 176 -4.12 8.88 13.33
N ASP A 177 -3.47 9.74 14.10
CA ASP A 177 -3.37 11.17 13.88
C ASP A 177 -1.94 11.71 13.93
N THR A 178 -0.98 10.85 14.30
CA THR A 178 0.43 11.23 14.46
C THR A 178 1.32 10.44 13.53
N ASP A 179 2.08 11.13 12.68
CA ASP A 179 3.06 10.55 11.77
C ASP A 179 4.49 10.72 12.31
N ASN A 180 5.07 9.62 12.74
CA ASN A 180 6.47 9.52 13.12
C ASN A 180 7.30 8.70 12.12
N SER A 181 6.77 8.41 10.93
CA SER A 181 7.38 7.50 9.97
C SER A 181 8.80 7.89 9.57
N TRP A 182 9.01 9.17 9.29
CA TRP A 182 10.33 9.71 8.94
C TRP A 182 11.35 9.64 10.10
N ILE A 183 10.88 9.92 11.32
CA ILE A 183 11.74 9.84 12.52
C ILE A 183 12.15 8.38 12.77
N ASN A 184 11.20 7.46 12.65
CA ASN A 184 11.42 6.05 12.87
C ASN A 184 12.34 5.43 11.81
N GLU A 185 12.19 5.86 10.54
CA GLU A 185 13.06 5.42 9.45
C GLU A 185 14.54 5.76 9.70
N VAL A 186 14.83 6.98 10.17
CA VAL A 186 16.22 7.42 10.41
C VAL A 186 16.85 6.74 11.63
N LYS A 187 16.05 6.22 12.55
CA LYS A 187 16.51 5.52 13.77
C LYS A 187 16.82 4.04 13.55
N THR A 188 16.47 3.48 12.38
CA THR A 188 16.64 2.06 12.07
C THR A 188 17.95 1.80 11.35
#